data_290b63152f1acb5cf3f31cdb7d36a7f8
#
_entry.id   290b63152f1acb5cf3f31cdb7d36a7f8
#
_cell.length_a   1.000
_cell.length_b   1.000
_cell.length_c   1.000
_cell.angle_alpha   90.00
_cell.angle_beta   90.00
_cell.angle_gamma   90.00
#
_symmetry.space_group_name_H-M   'P 1'
#
loop_
_entity.id
_entity.type
_entity.pdbx_description
1 polymer ?
#
loop_
_entity_poly.entity_id
_entity_poly.type
_entity_poly.pdbx_seq_one_letter_code
_entity_poly.pdbx_strand_id
1 'polypeptide(L)'
;APPEFIMGDEIALKEFNRIVEELKKVSLATNVDATMLGLYADSYSKYYEATLALQSEPLVVEYMNKSGNVNSVPNPYIKIQQQYAAMLMKISTMYGLDPSSRSKLASLSPSDKEEQQDKLSDLLDRLK
;
A
#
# COMPACT_ATOMS: atom_id res chain seq x y z
N ALA A 1 -11.78 9.61 -11.08
CA ALA A 1 -10.57 10.45 -11.10
C ALA A 1 -9.64 10.09 -9.95
N PRO A 2 -8.32 10.08 -10.16
CA PRO A 2 -7.36 9.80 -9.08
C PRO A 2 -7.42 10.86 -7.98
N PRO A 3 -7.19 10.48 -6.71
CA PRO A 3 -7.09 11.45 -5.63
C PRO A 3 -5.92 12.43 -5.85
N GLU A 4 -6.10 13.65 -5.35
CA GLU A 4 -5.10 14.71 -5.53
C GLU A 4 -3.72 14.32 -4.97
N PHE A 5 -3.70 13.58 -3.85
CA PHE A 5 -2.43 13.28 -3.16
C PHE A 5 -1.51 12.33 -3.93
N ILE A 6 -1.97 11.68 -5.02
CA ILE A 6 -1.11 10.87 -5.89
C ILE A 6 -0.84 11.52 -7.25
N MET A 7 -1.38 12.70 -7.52
CA MET A 7 -1.29 13.32 -8.84
C MET A 7 0.13 13.66 -9.28
N GLY A 8 1.04 13.91 -8.35
CA GLY A 8 2.45 14.18 -8.66
C GLY A 8 3.35 12.94 -8.71
N ASP A 9 2.78 11.76 -8.54
CA ASP A 9 3.52 10.49 -8.44
C ASP A 9 3.17 9.58 -9.62
N GLU A 10 4.05 9.51 -10.62
CA GLU A 10 3.81 8.72 -11.84
C GLU A 10 3.61 7.24 -11.55
N ILE A 11 4.37 6.68 -10.62
CA ILE A 11 4.27 5.26 -10.24
C ILE A 11 2.92 4.99 -9.60
N ALA A 12 2.51 5.85 -8.67
CA ALA A 12 1.20 5.73 -8.02
C ALA A 12 0.05 5.88 -9.02
N LEU A 13 0.12 6.87 -9.92
CA LEU A 13 -0.91 7.07 -10.95
C LEU A 13 -1.05 5.87 -11.86
N LYS A 14 0.06 5.32 -12.30
CA LYS A 14 0.06 4.14 -13.17
C LYS A 14 -0.59 2.95 -12.47
N GLU A 15 -0.24 2.72 -11.21
CA GLU A 15 -0.81 1.62 -10.44
C GLU A 15 -2.29 1.85 -10.13
N PHE A 16 -2.68 3.07 -9.80
CA PHE A 16 -4.09 3.43 -9.60
C PHE A 16 -4.92 3.10 -10.83
N ASN A 17 -4.47 3.54 -12.00
CA ASN A 17 -5.19 3.30 -13.24
C ASN A 17 -5.25 1.80 -13.57
N ARG A 18 -4.17 1.07 -13.34
CA ARG A 18 -4.14 -0.38 -13.57
C ARG A 18 -5.17 -1.11 -12.71
N ILE A 19 -5.21 -0.79 -11.42
CA ILE A 19 -6.14 -1.43 -10.48
C ILE A 19 -7.59 -1.08 -10.80
N VAL A 20 -7.86 0.17 -11.16
CA VAL A 20 -9.21 0.58 -11.56
C VAL A 20 -9.70 -0.24 -12.76
N GLU A 21 -8.85 -0.43 -13.77
CA GLU A 21 -9.20 -1.23 -14.94
C GLU A 21 -9.44 -2.71 -14.57
N GLU A 22 -8.60 -3.28 -13.71
CA GLU A 22 -8.79 -4.66 -13.26
C GLU A 22 -10.10 -4.84 -12.46
N LEU A 23 -10.44 -3.88 -11.61
CA LEU A 23 -11.67 -3.94 -10.84
C LEU A 23 -12.91 -3.77 -11.71
N LYS A 24 -12.83 -2.95 -12.76
CA LYS A 24 -13.93 -2.81 -13.72
C LYS A 24 -14.25 -4.12 -14.42
N LYS A 25 -13.23 -4.92 -14.76
CA LYS A 25 -13.40 -6.21 -15.42
C LYS A 25 -14.21 -7.19 -14.58
N VAL A 26 -14.17 -7.07 -13.26
CA VAL A 26 -14.88 -7.96 -12.33
C VAL A 26 -16.05 -7.28 -11.64
N SER A 27 -16.43 -6.08 -12.10
CA SER A 27 -17.55 -5.29 -11.58
C SER A 27 -17.46 -4.92 -10.10
N LEU A 28 -16.24 -4.78 -9.59
CA LEU A 28 -16.02 -4.38 -8.18
C LEU A 28 -15.66 -2.90 -8.03
N ALA A 29 -15.39 -2.18 -9.13
CA ALA A 29 -14.93 -0.79 -9.07
C ALA A 29 -15.94 0.15 -8.40
N THR A 30 -17.23 -0.15 -8.47
CA THR A 30 -18.30 0.67 -7.87
C THR A 30 -18.36 0.56 -6.36
N ASN A 31 -17.75 -0.48 -5.78
CA ASN A 31 -17.80 -0.76 -4.34
C ASN A 31 -16.52 -0.34 -3.63
N VAL A 32 -15.55 0.23 -4.35
CA VAL A 32 -14.26 0.62 -3.78
C VAL A 32 -14.09 2.12 -3.90
N ASP A 33 -13.82 2.75 -2.77
CA ASP A 33 -13.63 4.20 -2.69
C ASP A 33 -12.33 4.59 -3.42
N ALA A 34 -12.39 5.66 -4.23
CA ALA A 34 -11.24 6.18 -4.95
C ALA A 34 -10.09 6.58 -4.01
N THR A 35 -10.42 7.10 -2.82
CA THR A 35 -9.42 7.44 -1.81
C THR A 35 -8.66 6.20 -1.34
N MET A 36 -9.35 5.09 -1.13
CA MET A 36 -8.71 3.83 -0.72
C MET A 36 -7.83 3.25 -1.81
N LEU A 37 -8.27 3.34 -3.07
CA LEU A 37 -7.43 2.95 -4.21
C LEU A 37 -6.22 3.87 -4.33
N GLY A 38 -6.38 5.16 -4.03
CA GLY A 38 -5.26 6.10 -4.00
C GLY A 38 -4.26 5.77 -2.90
N LEU A 39 -4.74 5.37 -1.72
CA LEU A 39 -3.86 4.92 -0.63
C LEU A 39 -3.11 3.65 -1.01
N TYR A 40 -3.78 2.70 -1.69
CA TYR A 40 -3.12 1.53 -2.23
C TYR A 40 -2.01 1.93 -3.22
N ALA A 41 -2.32 2.81 -4.15
CA ALA A 41 -1.37 3.26 -5.17
C ALA A 41 -0.18 4.01 -4.56
N ASP A 42 -0.43 4.86 -3.57
CA ASP A 42 0.62 5.56 -2.84
C ASP A 42 1.53 4.59 -2.09
N SER A 43 0.93 3.60 -1.41
CA SER A 43 1.70 2.56 -0.71
C SER A 43 2.54 1.74 -1.70
N TYR A 44 1.98 1.43 -2.86
CA TYR A 44 2.71 0.74 -3.92
C TYR A 44 3.92 1.56 -4.36
N SER A 45 3.76 2.86 -4.57
CA SER A 45 4.84 3.74 -4.98
C SER A 45 5.97 3.80 -3.94
N LYS A 46 5.62 3.89 -2.66
CA LYS A 46 6.60 3.89 -1.57
C LYS A 46 7.35 2.56 -1.47
N TYR A 47 6.62 1.45 -1.58
CA TYR A 47 7.23 0.12 -1.62
C TYR A 47 8.19 -0.01 -2.81
N TYR A 48 7.75 0.43 -3.97
CA TYR A 48 8.53 0.40 -5.20
C TYR A 48 9.83 1.19 -5.04
N GLU A 49 9.74 2.42 -4.54
CA GLU A 49 10.89 3.30 -4.31
C GLU A 49 11.90 2.67 -3.34
N ALA A 50 11.41 2.14 -2.20
CA ALA A 50 12.27 1.49 -1.22
C ALA A 50 12.94 0.25 -1.81
N THR A 51 12.21 -0.53 -2.58
CA THR A 51 12.72 -1.74 -3.23
C THR A 51 13.81 -1.41 -4.25
N LEU A 52 13.63 -0.37 -5.06
CA LEU A 52 14.65 0.09 -6.00
C LEU A 52 15.90 0.59 -5.28
N ALA A 53 15.73 1.36 -4.20
CA ALA A 53 16.86 1.85 -3.42
C ALA A 53 17.69 0.70 -2.87
N LEU A 54 17.05 -0.35 -2.38
CA LEU A 54 17.74 -1.53 -1.84
C LEU A 54 18.47 -2.36 -2.88
N GLN A 55 18.17 -2.19 -4.17
CA GLN A 55 18.92 -2.86 -5.24
C GLN A 55 20.35 -2.32 -5.37
N SER A 56 20.56 -1.06 -5.01
CA SER A 56 21.88 -0.40 -5.13
C SER A 56 22.52 -0.06 -3.79
N GLU A 57 21.83 -0.28 -2.68
CA GLU A 57 22.33 0.00 -1.33
C GLU A 57 22.48 -1.29 -0.53
N PRO A 58 23.45 -1.34 0.41
CA PRO A 58 23.62 -2.52 1.26
C PRO A 58 22.47 -2.65 2.27
N LEU A 59 22.19 -3.87 2.70
CA LEU A 59 21.15 -4.14 3.71
C LEU A 59 21.55 -3.62 5.10
N VAL A 60 22.84 -3.52 5.36
CA VAL A 60 23.40 -2.99 6.62
C VAL A 60 24.22 -1.78 6.30
N VAL A 61 23.96 -0.69 7.00
CA VAL A 61 24.68 0.57 6.84
C VAL A 61 25.36 0.97 8.13
N GLU A 62 26.40 1.78 8.03
CA GLU A 62 27.11 2.29 9.20
C GLU A 62 26.52 3.62 9.63
N TYR A 63 26.37 3.78 10.92
CA TYR A 63 25.84 4.99 11.54
C TYR A 63 26.78 5.44 12.64
N MET A 64 27.19 6.70 12.59
CA MET A 64 28.02 7.31 13.65
C MET A 64 27.09 8.02 14.65
N ASN A 65 27.16 7.60 15.92
CA ASN A 65 26.38 8.23 16.96
C ASN A 65 27.06 9.53 17.45
N LYS A 66 26.39 10.25 18.37
CA LYS A 66 26.90 11.52 18.90
C LYS A 66 28.21 11.37 19.66
N SER A 67 28.51 10.18 20.18
CA SER A 67 29.76 9.88 20.89
C SER A 67 30.95 9.60 19.95
N GLY A 68 30.71 9.56 18.64
CA GLY A 68 31.72 9.22 17.65
C GLY A 68 31.90 7.74 17.39
N ASN A 69 31.09 6.87 18.03
CA ASN A 69 31.12 5.44 17.79
C ASN A 69 30.35 5.07 16.54
N VAL A 70 30.89 4.11 15.76
CA VAL A 70 30.25 3.62 14.55
C VAL A 70 29.46 2.37 14.89
N ASN A 71 28.17 2.36 14.55
CA ASN A 71 27.28 1.21 14.72
C ASN A 71 26.82 0.72 13.35
N SER A 72 26.69 -0.59 13.22
CA SER A 72 26.04 -1.19 12.05
C SER A 72 24.55 -1.29 12.31
N VAL A 73 23.73 -0.75 11.41
CA VAL A 73 22.28 -0.74 11.54
C VAL A 73 21.64 -1.23 10.24
N PRO A 74 20.44 -1.79 10.30
CA PRO A 74 19.71 -2.13 9.06
C PRO A 74 19.48 -0.89 8.21
N ASN A 75 19.52 -1.05 6.90
CA ASN A 75 19.21 0.05 5.99
C ASN A 75 17.78 0.52 6.26
N PRO A 76 17.54 1.83 6.45
CA PRO A 76 16.19 2.35 6.75
C PRO A 76 15.13 1.98 5.71
N TYR A 77 15.51 1.75 4.47
CA TYR A 77 14.58 1.35 3.42
C TYR A 77 13.96 -0.03 3.66
N ILE A 78 14.62 -0.90 4.43
CA ILE A 78 14.05 -2.23 4.76
C ILE A 78 12.77 -2.07 5.55
N LYS A 79 12.76 -1.20 6.57
CA LYS A 79 11.58 -0.96 7.39
C LYS A 79 10.45 -0.33 6.58
N ILE A 80 10.79 0.64 5.73
CA ILE A 80 9.84 1.29 4.83
C ILE A 80 9.21 0.24 3.89
N GLN A 81 10.03 -0.61 3.27
CA GLN A 81 9.57 -1.68 2.40
C GLN A 81 8.60 -2.61 3.13
N GLN A 82 8.94 -3.04 4.35
CA GLN A 82 8.11 -3.95 5.13
C GLN A 82 6.78 -3.30 5.53
N GLN A 83 6.80 -2.04 5.95
CA GLN A 83 5.58 -1.32 6.35
C GLN A 83 4.61 -1.17 5.19
N TYR A 84 5.10 -0.78 4.02
CA TYR A 84 4.23 -0.58 2.87
C TYR A 84 3.82 -1.90 2.23
N ALA A 85 4.64 -2.95 2.28
CA ALA A 85 4.23 -4.29 1.87
C ALA A 85 3.06 -4.79 2.71
N ALA A 86 3.11 -4.60 4.03
CA ALA A 86 2.02 -4.99 4.92
C ALA A 86 0.75 -4.19 4.62
N MET A 87 0.86 -2.89 4.36
CA MET A 87 -0.27 -2.05 3.97
C MET A 87 -0.89 -2.53 2.65
N LEU A 88 -0.06 -2.80 1.64
CA LEU A 88 -0.53 -3.31 0.35
C LEU A 88 -1.31 -4.61 0.50
N MET A 89 -0.79 -5.54 1.29
CA MET A 89 -1.45 -6.82 1.53
C MET A 89 -2.80 -6.65 2.22
N LYS A 90 -2.89 -5.76 3.20
CA LYS A 90 -4.14 -5.50 3.91
C LYS A 90 -5.19 -4.87 3.01
N ILE A 91 -4.82 -3.85 2.25
CA ILE A 91 -5.74 -3.20 1.31
C ILE A 91 -6.16 -4.19 0.23
N SER A 92 -5.23 -4.98 -0.31
CA SER A 92 -5.52 -5.99 -1.32
C SER A 92 -6.54 -7.00 -0.82
N THR A 93 -6.37 -7.47 0.42
CA THR A 93 -7.30 -8.45 1.01
C THR A 93 -8.68 -7.84 1.26
N MET A 94 -8.73 -6.61 1.79
CA MET A 94 -10.01 -5.97 2.14
C MET A 94 -10.83 -5.56 0.94
N TYR A 95 -10.19 -5.17 -0.17
CA TYR A 95 -10.88 -4.62 -1.33
C TYR A 95 -10.86 -5.54 -2.55
N GLY A 96 -10.43 -6.81 -2.37
CA GLY A 96 -10.48 -7.78 -3.46
C GLY A 96 -9.55 -7.46 -4.62
N LEU A 97 -8.37 -6.94 -4.32
CA LEU A 97 -7.38 -6.61 -5.36
C LEU A 97 -6.60 -7.82 -5.85
N ASP A 98 -6.80 -8.99 -5.21
CA ASP A 98 -6.31 -10.28 -5.65
C ASP A 98 -7.48 -11.23 -5.90
N PRO A 99 -7.31 -12.31 -6.70
CA PRO A 99 -8.42 -13.20 -7.05
C PRO A 99 -9.12 -13.86 -5.87
N SER A 100 -8.39 -14.28 -4.85
CA SER A 100 -8.94 -14.92 -3.66
C SER A 100 -9.83 -13.94 -2.87
N SER A 101 -9.34 -12.73 -2.65
CA SER A 101 -10.08 -11.69 -1.94
C SER A 101 -11.33 -11.25 -2.69
N ARG A 102 -11.27 -11.20 -4.04
CA ARG A 102 -12.44 -10.88 -4.86
C ARG A 102 -13.56 -11.90 -4.67
N SER A 103 -13.24 -13.18 -4.62
CA SER A 103 -14.21 -14.24 -4.38
C SER A 103 -14.88 -14.09 -3.01
N LYS A 104 -14.11 -13.78 -1.98
CA LYS A 104 -14.62 -13.54 -0.63
C LYS A 104 -15.55 -12.34 -0.58
N LEU A 105 -15.14 -11.22 -1.17
CA LEU A 105 -15.95 -10.00 -1.20
C LEU A 105 -17.26 -10.19 -1.95
N ALA A 106 -17.25 -10.96 -3.04
CA ALA A 106 -18.46 -11.25 -3.81
C ALA A 106 -19.48 -12.03 -3.01
N SER A 107 -19.05 -12.80 -2.01
CA SER A 107 -19.93 -13.60 -1.15
C SER A 107 -20.38 -12.89 0.13
N LEU A 108 -19.81 -11.70 0.43
CA LEU A 108 -20.15 -10.96 1.65
C LEU A 108 -21.45 -10.16 1.50
N SER A 109 -22.14 -10.00 2.63
CA SER A 109 -23.30 -9.09 2.71
C SER A 109 -22.82 -7.62 2.72
N PRO A 110 -23.71 -6.65 2.40
CA PRO A 110 -23.34 -5.23 2.49
C PRO A 110 -22.85 -4.80 3.87
N SER A 111 -23.42 -5.36 4.95
CA SER A 111 -22.96 -5.03 6.32
C SER A 111 -21.56 -5.53 6.61
N ASP A 112 -21.20 -6.71 6.11
CA ASP A 112 -19.85 -7.25 6.25
C ASP A 112 -18.83 -6.39 5.50
N LYS A 113 -19.19 -5.86 4.35
CA LYS A 113 -18.34 -4.96 3.57
C LYS A 113 -18.09 -3.65 4.29
N GLU A 114 -19.11 -3.09 4.93
CA GLU A 114 -18.98 -1.88 5.75
C GLU A 114 -18.04 -2.09 6.94
N GLU A 115 -18.17 -3.23 7.62
CA GLU A 115 -17.31 -3.57 8.74
C GLU A 115 -15.85 -3.65 8.33
N GLN A 116 -15.56 -4.25 7.18
CA GLN A 116 -14.20 -4.32 6.67
C GLN A 116 -13.64 -2.94 6.32
N GLN A 117 -14.47 -2.06 5.78
CA GLN A 117 -14.09 -0.70 5.46
C GLN A 117 -13.76 0.09 6.74
N ASP A 118 -14.54 -0.08 7.80
CA ASP A 118 -14.28 0.54 9.10
C ASP A 118 -12.95 0.07 9.68
N LYS A 119 -12.64 -1.22 9.59
CA LYS A 119 -11.37 -1.77 10.04
C LYS A 119 -10.18 -1.16 9.30
N LEU A 120 -10.33 -0.93 8.00
CA LEU A 120 -9.28 -0.28 7.21
C LEU A 120 -9.10 1.18 7.62
N SER A 121 -10.18 1.90 7.86
CA SER A 121 -10.12 3.28 8.34
C SER A 121 -9.37 3.38 9.67
N ASP A 122 -9.66 2.47 10.60
CA ASP A 122 -8.94 2.38 11.88
C ASP A 122 -7.45 2.13 11.68
N LEU A 123 -7.11 1.24 10.76
CA LEU A 123 -5.71 0.93 10.45
C LEU A 123 -4.98 2.17 9.93
N LEU A 124 -5.61 2.92 9.02
CA LEU A 124 -5.04 4.13 8.46
C LEU A 124 -4.82 5.21 9.52
N ASP A 125 -5.75 5.34 10.46
CA ASP A 125 -5.62 6.29 11.57
C ASP A 125 -4.42 5.97 12.47
N ARG A 126 -4.09 4.69 12.63
CA ARG A 126 -2.92 4.27 13.43
C ARG A 126 -1.58 4.60 12.75
N LEU A 127 -1.60 4.84 11.43
CA LEU A 127 -0.40 5.12 10.65
C LEU A 127 -0.10 6.61 10.52
N LYS A 128 -1.00 7.46 11.00
CA LYS A 128 -0.81 8.91 10.97
C LYS A 128 0.17 9.40 12.03
#